data_a335509837237838b806e14270bf882b
#
_entry.id   a335509837237838b806e14270bf882b
#
_cell.length_a   1.000
_cell.length_b   1.000
_cell.length_c   1.000
_cell.angle_alpha   90.00
_cell.angle_beta   90.00
_cell.angle_gamma   90.00
#
_symmetry.space_group_name_H-M   'P 1'
#
loop_
_entity.id
_entity.type
_entity.pdbx_description
1 polymer ?
#
loop_
_entity_poly.entity_id
_entity_poly.type
_entity_poly.pdbx_seq_one_letter_code
_entity_poly.pdbx_strand_id
1 'polypeptide(L)'
;MLSALAGTAYLVLGSACISDIYKPTERGTALAWFLNGTLIGQSFGPFVGGVIVTFHSWRALFWFQSALAGLTALLAIAFLPETSHRRRADELEGLVGARAKVVQVWRWANPFRVLALLLIPKLFGMAAASLVWNMQALLTPIRYVINPRFHLTTPLQSGLFFLAPGCGFFFGTYAGGRWADRTVRLWVVERRGRRVPEDRLRSALVAMGAVIPACIVIYGWAIETEKGGVPLPVVCMFVQGFAQVIAFPSINTYCLDVFKGRSAEVIAGNYFFRYAIAAVGTAVCLPAIESIGVGWFSTITALFVFFSAVAVYFVVIVASREDYKAHGERV
;
A
#
# COMPACT_ATOMS: atom_id res chain seq x y z
N MET A 1 2.90 -10.29 -17.79
CA MET A 1 1.75 -10.90 -17.12
C MET A 1 2.14 -11.99 -16.13
N LEU A 2 2.90 -13.02 -16.49
CA LEU A 2 3.30 -14.12 -15.58
C LEU A 2 4.04 -13.65 -14.32
N SER A 3 4.99 -12.71 -14.44
CA SER A 3 5.72 -12.14 -13.29
C SER A 3 4.82 -11.36 -12.32
N ALA A 4 3.81 -10.66 -12.84
CA ALA A 4 2.85 -9.94 -12.01
C ALA A 4 1.95 -10.92 -11.22
N LEU A 5 1.54 -12.02 -11.84
CA LEU A 5 0.73 -13.05 -11.22
C LEU A 5 1.49 -13.75 -10.09
N ALA A 6 2.74 -14.11 -10.30
CA ALA A 6 3.62 -14.70 -9.28
C ALA A 6 3.90 -13.69 -8.12
N GLY A 7 4.20 -12.44 -8.45
CA GLY A 7 4.46 -11.40 -7.44
C GLY A 7 3.25 -11.11 -6.54
N THR A 8 2.04 -11.05 -7.12
CA THR A 8 0.81 -10.83 -6.35
C THR A 8 0.52 -11.99 -5.39
N ALA A 9 0.74 -13.22 -5.82
CA ALA A 9 0.57 -14.40 -4.96
C ALA A 9 1.50 -14.33 -3.75
N TYR A 10 2.77 -13.93 -3.94
CA TYR A 10 3.74 -13.77 -2.86
C TYR A 10 3.31 -12.71 -1.83
N LEU A 11 2.77 -11.57 -2.29
CA LEU A 11 2.27 -10.51 -1.42
C LEU A 11 1.08 -10.96 -0.55
N VAL A 12 0.14 -11.70 -1.14
CA VAL A 12 -1.03 -12.20 -0.43
C VAL A 12 -0.63 -13.25 0.60
N LEU A 13 0.19 -14.22 0.21
CA LEU A 13 0.65 -15.29 1.09
C LEU A 13 1.51 -14.75 2.24
N GLY A 14 2.46 -13.86 1.97
CA GLY A 14 3.31 -13.27 3.01
C GLY A 14 2.50 -12.47 4.04
N SER A 15 1.51 -11.71 3.60
CA SER A 15 0.60 -11.00 4.52
C SER A 15 -0.25 -11.97 5.36
N ALA A 16 -0.69 -13.09 4.79
CA ALA A 16 -1.41 -14.13 5.50
C ALA A 16 -0.52 -14.84 6.55
N CYS A 17 0.72 -15.21 6.19
CA CYS A 17 1.68 -15.79 7.13
C CYS A 17 1.94 -14.90 8.34
N ILE A 18 2.11 -13.58 8.12
CA ILE A 18 2.27 -12.62 9.23
C ILE A 18 1.01 -12.60 10.11
N SER A 19 -0.16 -12.68 9.48
CA SER A 19 -1.43 -12.73 10.19
C SER A 19 -1.58 -13.97 11.06
N ASP A 20 -0.98 -15.09 10.67
CA ASP A 20 -1.05 -16.36 11.37
C ASP A 20 -0.03 -16.46 12.52
N ILE A 21 1.17 -15.88 12.33
CA ILE A 21 2.29 -15.94 13.29
C ILE A 21 2.14 -14.91 14.41
N TYR A 22 1.79 -13.66 14.06
CA TYR A 22 1.83 -12.53 15.00
C TYR A 22 0.49 -12.29 15.69
N LYS A 23 0.54 -11.99 17.01
CA LYS A 23 -0.64 -11.55 17.76
C LYS A 23 -1.17 -10.22 17.23
N PRO A 24 -2.48 -9.95 17.34
CA PRO A 24 -3.09 -8.71 16.85
C PRO A 24 -2.45 -7.40 17.34
N THR A 25 -1.78 -7.43 18.50
CA THR A 25 -1.08 -6.27 19.09
C THR A 25 0.27 -5.97 18.44
N GLU A 26 0.93 -6.96 17.83
CA GLU A 26 2.27 -6.86 17.24
C GLU A 26 2.24 -6.96 15.71
N ARG A 27 1.13 -7.46 15.17
CA ARG A 27 0.92 -7.67 13.73
C ARG A 27 1.12 -6.40 12.91
N GLY A 28 0.77 -5.23 13.48
CA GLY A 28 0.88 -3.95 12.79
C GLY A 28 2.31 -3.62 12.37
N THR A 29 3.25 -3.76 13.28
CA THR A 29 4.67 -3.51 12.99
C THR A 29 5.24 -4.53 12.01
N ALA A 30 4.95 -5.82 12.18
CA ALA A 30 5.42 -6.87 11.27
C ALA A 30 4.86 -6.69 9.85
N LEU A 31 3.56 -6.39 9.72
CA LEU A 31 2.92 -6.13 8.44
C LEU A 31 3.46 -4.84 7.80
N ALA A 32 3.73 -3.80 8.58
CA ALA A 32 4.33 -2.57 8.08
C ALA A 32 5.71 -2.83 7.45
N TRP A 33 6.58 -3.60 8.09
CA TRP A 33 7.87 -3.99 7.52
C TRP A 33 7.73 -4.80 6.23
N PHE A 34 6.83 -5.75 6.19
CA PHE A 34 6.57 -6.56 5.00
C PHE A 34 6.04 -5.72 3.83
N LEU A 35 5.01 -4.89 4.08
CA LEU A 35 4.42 -4.03 3.06
C LEU A 35 5.38 -2.94 2.59
N ASN A 36 6.27 -2.48 3.47
CA ASN A 36 7.29 -1.51 3.12
C ASN A 36 8.28 -2.05 2.08
N GLY A 37 8.60 -3.33 2.11
CA GLY A 37 9.39 -3.97 1.06
C GLY A 37 8.82 -3.72 -0.34
N THR A 38 7.49 -3.70 -0.50
CA THR A 38 6.83 -3.42 -1.78
C THR A 38 6.98 -1.96 -2.22
N LEU A 39 6.89 -1.02 -1.27
CA LEU A 39 7.03 0.42 -1.52
C LEU A 39 8.50 0.79 -1.78
N ILE A 40 9.43 0.22 -1.01
CA ILE A 40 10.86 0.36 -1.24
C ILE A 40 11.23 -0.15 -2.64
N GLY A 41 10.71 -1.32 -3.04
CA GLY A 41 10.95 -1.89 -4.36
C GLY A 41 10.53 -0.96 -5.50
N GLN A 42 9.40 -0.27 -5.37
CA GLN A 42 8.94 0.69 -6.38
C GLN A 42 9.84 1.93 -6.51
N SER A 43 10.52 2.33 -5.44
CA SER A 43 11.40 3.49 -5.43
C SER A 43 12.86 3.12 -5.74
N PHE A 44 13.39 2.07 -5.13
CA PHE A 44 14.74 1.61 -5.39
C PHE A 44 14.90 0.88 -6.73
N GLY A 45 13.82 0.25 -7.24
CA GLY A 45 13.84 -0.44 -8.53
C GLY A 45 14.29 0.46 -9.68
N PRO A 46 13.68 1.62 -9.92
CA PRO A 46 14.12 2.56 -10.96
C PRO A 46 15.54 3.09 -10.74
N PHE A 47 15.97 3.27 -9.50
CA PHE A 47 17.35 3.67 -9.19
C PHE A 47 18.35 2.58 -9.59
N VAL A 48 18.16 1.36 -9.11
CA VAL A 48 19.02 0.20 -9.47
C VAL A 48 18.97 -0.04 -10.98
N GLY A 49 17.77 0.06 -11.58
CA GLY A 49 17.60 -0.04 -13.03
C GLY A 49 18.36 1.04 -13.77
N GLY A 50 18.31 2.28 -13.31
CA GLY A 50 19.07 3.41 -13.85
C GLY A 50 20.59 3.19 -13.80
N VAL A 51 21.09 2.68 -12.68
CA VAL A 51 22.52 2.30 -12.55
C VAL A 51 22.89 1.22 -13.56
N ILE A 52 22.14 0.11 -13.60
CA ILE A 52 22.45 -1.01 -14.50
C ILE A 52 22.44 -0.56 -15.96
N VAL A 53 21.41 0.17 -16.39
CA VAL A 53 21.26 0.59 -17.80
C VAL A 53 22.27 1.67 -18.20
N THR A 54 22.80 2.43 -17.26
CA THR A 54 23.86 3.42 -17.53
C THR A 54 25.20 2.74 -17.88
N PHE A 55 25.51 1.60 -17.24
CA PHE A 55 26.82 0.92 -17.43
C PHE A 55 26.72 -0.35 -18.27
N HIS A 56 25.51 -0.95 -18.38
CA HIS A 56 25.29 -2.21 -19.09
C HIS A 56 24.05 -2.16 -19.98
N SER A 57 23.88 -3.17 -20.83
CA SER A 57 22.67 -3.28 -21.66
C SER A 57 21.43 -3.56 -20.81
N TRP A 58 20.24 -3.17 -21.31
CA TRP A 58 18.96 -3.42 -20.66
C TRP A 58 18.70 -4.91 -20.33
N ARG A 59 19.36 -5.83 -21.04
CA ARG A 59 19.27 -7.28 -20.78
C ARG A 59 19.84 -7.67 -19.42
N ALA A 60 20.87 -6.96 -18.94
CA ALA A 60 21.45 -7.19 -17.62
C ALA A 60 20.45 -6.99 -16.48
N LEU A 61 19.47 -6.09 -16.67
CA LEU A 61 18.39 -5.87 -15.70
C LEU A 61 17.56 -7.14 -15.49
N PHE A 62 17.23 -7.85 -16.55
CA PHE A 62 16.44 -9.09 -16.46
C PHE A 62 17.24 -10.24 -15.82
N TRP A 63 18.53 -10.33 -16.10
CA TRP A 63 19.40 -11.29 -15.42
C TRP A 63 19.51 -11.01 -13.93
N PHE A 64 19.69 -9.74 -13.55
CA PHE A 64 19.69 -9.31 -12.15
C PHE A 64 18.36 -9.64 -11.46
N GLN A 65 17.23 -9.32 -12.09
CA GLN A 65 15.91 -9.63 -11.55
C GLN A 65 15.68 -11.13 -11.38
N SER A 66 16.10 -11.93 -12.35
CA SER A 66 15.98 -13.40 -12.30
C SER A 66 16.85 -14.00 -11.21
N ALA A 67 18.08 -13.52 -11.04
CA ALA A 67 18.97 -13.95 -9.97
C ALA A 67 18.40 -13.60 -8.58
N LEU A 68 17.86 -12.39 -8.41
CA LEU A 68 17.23 -11.95 -7.16
C LEU A 68 15.97 -12.79 -6.85
N ALA A 69 15.14 -13.07 -7.86
CA ALA A 69 13.96 -13.92 -7.71
C ALA A 69 14.34 -15.36 -7.33
N GLY A 70 15.38 -15.92 -7.96
CA GLY A 70 15.91 -17.24 -7.62
C GLY A 70 16.44 -17.32 -6.20
N LEU A 71 17.20 -16.31 -5.77
CA LEU A 71 17.71 -16.21 -4.41
C LEU A 71 16.57 -16.13 -3.38
N THR A 72 15.58 -15.28 -3.61
CA THR A 72 14.42 -15.15 -2.70
C THR A 72 13.60 -16.44 -2.64
N ALA A 73 13.44 -17.17 -3.74
CA ALA A 73 12.77 -18.46 -3.77
C ALA A 73 13.55 -19.52 -2.95
N LEU A 74 14.87 -19.59 -3.09
CA LEU A 74 15.72 -20.49 -2.31
C LEU A 74 15.65 -20.17 -0.80
N LEU A 75 15.71 -18.89 -0.44
CA LEU A 75 15.58 -18.46 0.97
C LEU A 75 14.19 -18.80 1.53
N ALA A 76 13.14 -18.62 0.74
CA ALA A 76 11.78 -18.99 1.16
C ALA A 76 11.65 -20.51 1.42
N ILE A 77 12.19 -21.35 0.53
CA ILE A 77 12.18 -22.80 0.70
C ILE A 77 12.99 -23.23 1.93
N ALA A 78 14.14 -22.58 2.19
CA ALA A 78 15.03 -22.96 3.27
C ALA A 78 14.53 -22.50 4.65
N PHE A 79 13.88 -21.35 4.76
CA PHE A 79 13.62 -20.70 6.05
C PHE A 79 12.13 -20.50 6.37
N LEU A 80 11.20 -20.63 5.40
CA LEU A 80 9.79 -20.41 5.67
C LEU A 80 9.13 -21.72 6.08
N PRO A 81 8.78 -21.92 7.37
CA PRO A 81 8.02 -23.08 7.82
C PRO A 81 6.56 -23.00 7.37
N GLU A 82 5.87 -24.14 7.35
CA GLU A 82 4.43 -24.18 7.13
C GLU A 82 3.70 -23.48 8.29
N THR A 83 2.95 -22.44 7.98
CA THR A 83 2.23 -21.61 8.97
C THR A 83 0.74 -21.93 9.06
N SER A 84 0.21 -22.69 8.11
CA SER A 84 -1.20 -23.03 8.06
C SER A 84 -1.54 -24.11 9.10
N HIS A 85 -2.39 -23.78 10.07
CA HIS A 85 -2.87 -24.72 11.08
C HIS A 85 -3.91 -25.71 10.56
N ARG A 86 -4.56 -25.41 9.43
CA ARG A 86 -5.53 -26.29 8.77
C ARG A 86 -5.19 -26.40 7.30
N ARG A 87 -4.79 -27.60 6.89
CA ARG A 87 -4.60 -27.88 5.47
C ARG A 87 -5.96 -27.98 4.79
N ARG A 88 -6.23 -27.15 3.80
CA ARG A 88 -7.44 -27.29 2.97
C ARG A 88 -7.49 -28.63 2.23
N ALA A 89 -6.36 -29.30 2.08
CA ALA A 89 -6.28 -30.66 1.57
C ALA A 89 -7.08 -31.66 2.45
N ASP A 90 -7.06 -31.48 3.76
CA ASP A 90 -7.79 -32.36 4.71
C ASP A 90 -9.31 -32.26 4.50
N GLU A 91 -9.81 -31.08 4.10
CA GLU A 91 -11.22 -30.90 3.72
C GLU A 91 -11.60 -31.63 2.41
N LEU A 92 -10.62 -31.86 1.52
CA LEU A 92 -10.84 -32.63 0.28
C LEU A 92 -10.78 -34.16 0.53
N GLU A 93 -10.05 -34.61 1.53
CA GLU A 93 -9.98 -36.02 1.86
C GLU A 93 -11.33 -36.53 2.39
N GLY A 94 -12.09 -35.67 3.09
CA GLY A 94 -13.46 -36.01 3.56
C GLY A 94 -14.54 -36.06 2.47
N LEU A 95 -14.22 -35.63 1.23
CA LEU A 95 -15.18 -35.60 0.12
C LEU A 95 -15.09 -36.85 -0.75
N VAL A 96 -16.20 -37.55 -0.90
CA VAL A 96 -16.32 -38.70 -1.79
C VAL A 96 -16.67 -38.25 -3.19
N GLY A 97 -15.79 -38.56 -4.16
CA GLY A 97 -16.00 -38.30 -5.60
C GLY A 97 -15.21 -37.12 -6.15
N ALA A 98 -14.65 -37.30 -7.35
CA ALA A 98 -13.84 -36.30 -8.06
C ALA A 98 -14.62 -35.01 -8.36
N ARG A 99 -15.90 -35.13 -8.69
CA ARG A 99 -16.79 -33.98 -8.98
C ARG A 99 -16.99 -33.08 -7.75
N ALA A 100 -17.17 -33.66 -6.57
CA ALA A 100 -17.29 -32.91 -5.31
C ALA A 100 -16.00 -32.16 -4.98
N LYS A 101 -14.84 -32.79 -5.17
CA LYS A 101 -13.52 -32.16 -4.99
C LYS A 101 -13.31 -31.00 -5.95
N VAL A 102 -13.65 -31.17 -7.24
CA VAL A 102 -13.55 -30.11 -8.24
C VAL A 102 -14.48 -28.92 -7.93
N VAL A 103 -15.71 -29.18 -7.51
CA VAL A 103 -16.66 -28.12 -7.13
C VAL A 103 -16.17 -27.38 -5.89
N GLN A 104 -15.58 -28.08 -4.92
CA GLN A 104 -15.03 -27.44 -3.73
C GLN A 104 -13.80 -26.59 -4.05
N VAL A 105 -12.89 -27.08 -4.90
CA VAL A 105 -11.75 -26.29 -5.39
C VAL A 105 -12.24 -25.06 -6.16
N TRP A 106 -13.24 -25.20 -7.03
CA TRP A 106 -13.83 -24.07 -7.76
C TRP A 106 -14.47 -23.05 -6.81
N ARG A 107 -15.15 -23.49 -5.75
CA ARG A 107 -15.67 -22.59 -4.70
C ARG A 107 -14.58 -21.77 -4.02
N TRP A 108 -13.41 -22.38 -3.75
CA TRP A 108 -12.27 -21.67 -3.16
C TRP A 108 -11.59 -20.72 -4.14
N ALA A 109 -11.49 -21.13 -5.41
CA ALA A 109 -10.86 -20.36 -6.48
C ALA A 109 -11.76 -19.27 -7.08
N ASN A 110 -13.04 -19.18 -6.66
CA ASN A 110 -14.01 -18.27 -7.24
C ASN A 110 -13.63 -16.79 -6.98
N PRO A 111 -13.21 -16.02 -8.01
CA PRO A 111 -12.80 -14.63 -7.84
C PRO A 111 -13.98 -13.70 -7.46
N PHE A 112 -15.21 -14.06 -7.82
CA PHE A 112 -16.39 -13.27 -7.50
C PHE A 112 -16.68 -13.22 -6.00
N ARG A 113 -16.24 -14.21 -5.24
CA ARG A 113 -16.35 -14.22 -3.78
C ARG A 113 -15.46 -13.16 -3.14
N VAL A 114 -14.28 -12.94 -3.71
CA VAL A 114 -13.34 -11.90 -3.29
C VAL A 114 -13.92 -10.52 -3.64
N LEU A 115 -14.50 -10.37 -4.85
CA LEU A 115 -15.17 -9.14 -5.27
C LEU A 115 -16.39 -8.82 -4.41
N ALA A 116 -17.20 -9.80 -4.01
CA ALA A 116 -18.34 -9.60 -3.12
C ALA A 116 -17.91 -9.11 -1.72
N LEU A 117 -16.77 -9.58 -1.21
CA LEU A 117 -16.19 -9.07 0.05
C LEU A 117 -15.75 -7.60 -0.05
N LEU A 118 -15.35 -7.14 -1.22
CA LEU A 118 -14.98 -5.73 -1.47
C LEU A 118 -16.17 -4.77 -1.42
N LEU A 119 -17.38 -5.25 -1.61
CA LEU A 119 -18.59 -4.42 -1.56
C LEU A 119 -18.92 -3.97 -0.13
N ILE A 120 -18.44 -4.67 0.88
CA ILE A 120 -18.74 -4.38 2.29
C ILE A 120 -17.91 -3.22 2.84
N PRO A 121 -16.58 -3.12 2.62
CA PRO A 121 -15.79 -1.97 3.08
C PRO A 121 -15.50 -0.96 1.95
N LYS A 122 -16.52 -0.49 1.22
CA LYS A 122 -16.37 0.46 0.08
C LYS A 122 -15.47 1.66 0.38
N LEU A 123 -15.59 2.23 1.58
CA LEU A 123 -14.83 3.41 2.00
C LEU A 123 -13.34 3.12 2.21
N PHE A 124 -12.99 1.94 2.71
CA PHE A 124 -11.58 1.57 2.93
C PHE A 124 -10.88 1.20 1.64
N GLY A 125 -11.59 0.55 0.71
CA GLY A 125 -11.10 0.34 -0.65
C GLY A 125 -10.78 1.68 -1.33
N MET A 126 -11.64 2.68 -1.18
CA MET A 126 -11.44 4.01 -1.73
C MET A 126 -10.24 4.73 -1.08
N ALA A 127 -10.05 4.62 0.22
CA ALA A 127 -8.90 5.20 0.91
C ALA A 127 -7.58 4.56 0.47
N ALA A 128 -7.53 3.23 0.38
CA ALA A 128 -6.36 2.53 -0.15
C ALA A 128 -6.09 2.87 -1.63
N ALA A 129 -7.14 3.00 -2.44
CA ALA A 129 -7.05 3.39 -3.83
C ALA A 129 -6.51 4.81 -4.01
N SER A 130 -6.96 5.77 -3.17
CA SER A 130 -6.49 7.16 -3.24
C SER A 130 -5.00 7.27 -2.93
N LEU A 131 -4.48 6.47 -2.00
CA LEU A 131 -3.05 6.42 -1.70
C LEU A 131 -2.23 5.85 -2.87
N VAL A 132 -2.74 4.84 -3.56
CA VAL A 132 -2.07 4.27 -4.74
C VAL A 132 -2.14 5.23 -5.92
N TRP A 133 -3.30 5.87 -6.15
CA TRP A 133 -3.44 6.93 -7.15
C TRP A 133 -2.44 8.06 -6.92
N ASN A 134 -2.34 8.53 -5.68
CA ASN A 134 -1.39 9.55 -5.27
C ASN A 134 0.07 9.14 -5.55
N MET A 135 0.41 7.88 -5.30
CA MET A 135 1.74 7.36 -5.60
C MET A 135 2.04 7.37 -7.10
N GLN A 136 1.09 7.01 -7.96
CA GLN A 136 1.25 7.08 -9.41
C GLN A 136 1.35 8.53 -9.90
N ALA A 137 0.54 9.43 -9.34
CA ALA A 137 0.60 10.85 -9.63
C ALA A 137 1.94 11.50 -9.26
N LEU A 138 2.64 10.96 -8.25
CA LEU A 138 3.97 11.40 -7.86
C LEU A 138 5.08 10.84 -8.76
N LEU A 139 5.03 9.54 -9.05
CA LEU A 139 6.15 8.83 -9.71
C LEU A 139 6.12 8.94 -11.24
N THR A 140 4.93 9.00 -11.85
CA THR A 140 4.79 9.02 -13.32
C THR A 140 5.38 10.29 -13.94
N PRO A 141 5.20 11.51 -13.38
CA PRO A 141 5.75 12.75 -13.95
C PRO A 141 7.26 12.81 -13.95
N ILE A 142 7.97 12.02 -13.14
CA ILE A 142 9.43 12.07 -13.04
C ILE A 142 10.08 11.92 -14.42
N ARG A 143 9.66 10.93 -15.18
CA ARG A 143 10.25 10.67 -16.49
C ARG A 143 9.84 11.69 -17.55
N TYR A 144 8.58 12.09 -17.55
CA TYR A 144 7.99 12.86 -18.67
C TYR A 144 8.02 14.36 -18.45
N VAL A 145 8.06 14.81 -17.20
CA VAL A 145 8.03 16.25 -16.85
C VAL A 145 9.32 16.69 -16.17
N ILE A 146 9.77 15.99 -15.12
CA ILE A 146 10.95 16.40 -14.35
C ILE A 146 12.22 16.26 -15.18
N ASN A 147 12.41 15.15 -15.91
CA ASN A 147 13.60 14.95 -16.73
C ASN A 147 13.82 16.06 -17.77
N PRO A 148 12.83 16.43 -18.60
CA PRO A 148 13.01 17.54 -19.55
C PRO A 148 13.22 18.89 -18.86
N ARG A 149 12.49 19.21 -17.78
CA ARG A 149 12.58 20.50 -17.10
C ARG A 149 13.91 20.74 -16.41
N PHE A 150 14.48 19.72 -15.80
CA PHE A 150 15.78 19.81 -15.11
C PHE A 150 16.96 19.33 -15.98
N HIS A 151 16.76 19.16 -17.30
CA HIS A 151 17.77 18.72 -18.26
C HIS A 151 18.49 17.43 -17.84
N LEU A 152 17.75 16.47 -17.28
CA LEU A 152 18.32 15.18 -16.86
C LEU A 152 18.51 14.29 -18.09
N THR A 153 19.77 14.02 -18.43
CA THR A 153 20.12 13.28 -19.66
C THR A 153 20.42 11.81 -19.41
N THR A 154 20.80 11.46 -18.18
CA THR A 154 21.20 10.09 -17.85
C THR A 154 20.11 9.33 -17.11
N PRO A 155 19.95 7.99 -17.37
CA PRO A 155 19.02 7.15 -16.61
C PRO A 155 19.29 7.15 -15.09
N LEU A 156 20.56 7.31 -14.70
CA LEU A 156 20.98 7.41 -13.31
C LEU A 156 20.38 8.66 -12.62
N GLN A 157 20.43 9.82 -13.28
CA GLN A 157 19.89 11.07 -12.73
C GLN A 157 18.37 10.95 -12.50
N SER A 158 17.65 10.37 -13.44
CA SER A 158 16.23 10.08 -13.28
C SER A 158 15.98 9.12 -12.11
N GLY A 159 16.81 8.09 -11.97
CA GLY A 159 16.75 7.11 -10.89
C GLY A 159 16.94 7.72 -9.50
N LEU A 160 17.79 8.76 -9.38
CA LEU A 160 18.03 9.45 -8.11
C LEU A 160 16.76 10.15 -7.55
N PHE A 161 15.89 10.67 -8.40
CA PHE A 161 14.61 11.25 -7.94
C PHE A 161 13.73 10.21 -7.24
N PHE A 162 13.77 8.94 -7.67
CA PHE A 162 13.02 7.88 -7.02
C PHE A 162 13.56 7.51 -5.62
N LEU A 163 14.81 7.86 -5.30
CA LEU A 163 15.35 7.65 -3.96
C LEU A 163 14.67 8.54 -2.91
N ALA A 164 14.20 9.73 -3.28
CA ALA A 164 13.55 10.64 -2.33
C ALA A 164 12.33 10.00 -1.64
N PRO A 165 11.30 9.53 -2.35
CA PRO A 165 10.20 8.81 -1.71
C PRO A 165 10.64 7.48 -1.11
N GLY A 166 11.66 6.79 -1.68
CA GLY A 166 12.23 5.55 -1.13
C GLY A 166 12.83 5.74 0.26
N CYS A 167 13.62 6.78 0.45
CA CYS A 167 14.11 7.17 1.77
C CYS A 167 12.95 7.54 2.71
N GLY A 168 11.94 8.26 2.21
CA GLY A 168 10.72 8.55 2.95
C GLY A 168 10.03 7.27 3.44
N PHE A 169 9.88 6.26 2.58
CA PHE A 169 9.32 4.96 2.95
C PHE A 169 10.16 4.25 4.00
N PHE A 170 11.47 4.24 3.88
CA PHE A 170 12.36 3.59 4.82
C PHE A 170 12.25 4.21 6.23
N PHE A 171 12.45 5.52 6.34
CA PHE A 171 12.35 6.23 7.62
C PHE A 171 10.92 6.24 8.17
N GLY A 172 9.92 6.36 7.30
CA GLY A 172 8.51 6.32 7.64
C GLY A 172 8.09 4.98 8.23
N THR A 173 8.65 3.86 7.79
CA THR A 173 8.34 2.54 8.37
C THR A 173 8.77 2.46 9.82
N TYR A 174 9.96 2.92 10.11
CA TYR A 174 10.47 2.90 11.47
C TYR A 174 9.65 3.80 12.42
N ALA A 175 9.35 5.01 11.99
CA ALA A 175 8.57 5.97 12.77
C ALA A 175 7.07 5.66 12.76
N GLY A 176 6.51 5.29 11.59
CA GLY A 176 5.08 5.08 11.39
C GLY A 176 4.53 3.87 12.14
N GLY A 177 5.25 2.76 12.18
CA GLY A 177 4.86 1.59 12.97
C GLY A 177 4.74 1.93 14.46
N ARG A 178 5.74 2.62 14.99
CA ARG A 178 5.73 3.09 16.39
C ARG A 178 4.62 4.10 16.68
N TRP A 179 4.38 5.02 15.75
CA TRP A 179 3.30 6.01 15.87
C TRP A 179 1.93 5.31 15.88
N ALA A 180 1.69 4.39 14.97
CA ALA A 180 0.44 3.63 14.91
C ALA A 180 0.20 2.83 16.19
N ASP A 181 1.21 2.09 16.67
CA ASP A 181 1.10 1.30 17.89
C ASP A 181 0.94 2.19 19.14
N ARG A 182 1.62 3.35 19.19
CA ARG A 182 1.44 4.33 20.26
C ARG A 182 0.03 4.91 20.26
N THR A 183 -0.50 5.25 19.11
CA THR A 183 -1.88 5.77 18.98
C THR A 183 -2.88 4.74 19.49
N VAL A 184 -2.77 3.47 19.08
CA VAL A 184 -3.64 2.40 19.59
C VAL A 184 -3.53 2.26 21.11
N ARG A 185 -2.31 2.25 21.67
CA ARG A 185 -2.11 2.10 23.12
C ARG A 185 -2.75 3.26 23.91
N LEU A 186 -2.61 4.50 23.45
CA LEU A 186 -3.20 5.67 24.10
C LEU A 186 -4.73 5.55 24.16
N TRP A 187 -5.36 5.16 23.05
CA TRP A 187 -6.82 5.00 23.00
C TRP A 187 -7.32 3.78 23.79
N VAL A 188 -6.55 2.70 23.86
CA VAL A 188 -6.87 1.55 24.73
C VAL A 188 -6.86 1.95 26.21
N VAL A 189 -5.88 2.77 26.63
CA VAL A 189 -5.81 3.28 28.01
C VAL A 189 -7.00 4.19 28.31
N GLU A 190 -7.32 5.12 27.41
CA GLU A 190 -8.44 6.07 27.57
C GLU A 190 -9.79 5.32 27.65
N ARG A 191 -9.93 4.20 26.94
CA ARG A 191 -11.13 3.35 26.95
C ARG A 191 -11.10 2.24 28.01
N ARG A 192 -10.28 2.37 29.04
CA ARG A 192 -10.20 1.43 30.16
C ARG A 192 -9.90 -0.02 29.71
N GLY A 193 -8.95 -0.19 28.78
CA GLY A 193 -8.48 -1.50 28.33
C GLY A 193 -9.23 -2.09 27.12
N ARG A 194 -10.21 -1.39 26.54
CA ARG A 194 -10.93 -1.85 25.33
C ARG A 194 -10.17 -1.46 24.07
N ARG A 195 -10.01 -2.42 23.19
CA ARG A 195 -9.43 -2.23 21.88
C ARG A 195 -10.51 -2.17 20.81
N VAL A 196 -10.54 -1.08 20.06
CA VAL A 196 -11.40 -0.89 18.90
C VAL A 196 -10.52 -0.82 17.65
N PRO A 197 -10.81 -1.59 16.58
CA PRO A 197 -9.98 -1.62 15.37
C PRO A 197 -9.81 -0.23 14.71
N GLU A 198 -10.81 0.64 14.84
CA GLU A 198 -10.87 1.99 14.28
C GLU A 198 -9.83 2.95 14.85
N ASP A 199 -9.30 2.69 16.06
CA ASP A 199 -8.27 3.54 16.69
C ASP A 199 -6.99 3.57 15.85
N ARG A 200 -6.72 2.52 15.09
CA ARG A 200 -5.58 2.45 14.19
C ARG A 200 -5.70 3.41 13.00
N LEU A 201 -6.92 3.67 12.54
CA LEU A 201 -7.17 4.61 11.44
C LEU A 201 -6.88 6.06 11.84
N ARG A 202 -6.95 6.40 13.12
CA ARG A 202 -6.64 7.76 13.59
C ARG A 202 -5.21 8.17 13.28
N SER A 203 -4.25 7.24 13.29
CA SER A 203 -2.87 7.52 12.88
C SER A 203 -2.75 7.85 11.38
N ALA A 204 -3.62 7.29 10.54
CA ALA A 204 -3.63 7.55 9.11
C ALA A 204 -4.29 8.90 8.75
N LEU A 205 -5.21 9.41 9.58
CA LEU A 205 -5.98 10.62 9.28
C LEU A 205 -5.10 11.86 9.10
N VAL A 206 -4.10 12.05 9.94
CA VAL A 206 -3.19 13.21 9.84
C VAL A 206 -2.37 13.12 8.55
N ALA A 207 -1.87 11.93 8.24
CA ALA A 207 -1.08 11.70 7.03
C ALA A 207 -1.91 11.95 5.76
N MET A 208 -3.12 11.36 5.67
CA MET A 208 -4.00 11.48 4.50
C MET A 208 -4.75 12.82 4.42
N GLY A 209 -5.13 13.39 5.55
CA GLY A 209 -5.94 14.61 5.59
C GLY A 209 -5.15 15.89 5.42
N ALA A 210 -3.89 15.92 5.81
CA ALA A 210 -3.08 17.13 5.79
C ALA A 210 -1.75 16.96 5.05
N VAL A 211 -0.90 16.01 5.46
CA VAL A 211 0.49 15.96 5.00
C VAL A 211 0.58 15.59 3.52
N ILE A 212 -0.08 14.51 3.10
CA ILE A 212 -0.05 14.05 1.70
C ILE A 212 -0.68 15.10 0.76
N PRO A 213 -1.90 15.63 1.01
CA PRO A 213 -2.48 16.65 0.15
C PRO A 213 -1.62 17.91 0.03
N ALA A 214 -1.07 18.40 1.14
CA ALA A 214 -0.21 19.58 1.13
C ALA A 214 1.05 19.35 0.29
N CYS A 215 1.75 18.23 0.51
CA CYS A 215 2.98 17.92 -0.21
C CYS A 215 2.75 17.77 -1.71
N ILE A 216 1.65 17.11 -2.15
CA ILE A 216 1.42 16.92 -3.58
C ILE A 216 1.00 18.21 -4.29
N VAL A 217 0.27 19.11 -3.61
CA VAL A 217 -0.04 20.44 -4.15
C VAL A 217 1.24 21.26 -4.31
N ILE A 218 2.06 21.32 -3.26
CA ILE A 218 3.34 22.06 -3.32
C ILE A 218 4.24 21.49 -4.42
N TYR A 219 4.35 20.16 -4.51
CA TYR A 219 5.10 19.46 -5.54
C TYR A 219 4.61 19.82 -6.96
N GLY A 220 3.30 19.72 -7.20
CA GLY A 220 2.73 19.99 -8.51
C GLY A 220 2.93 21.44 -8.97
N TRP A 221 2.65 22.40 -8.10
CA TRP A 221 2.82 23.81 -8.41
C TRP A 221 4.30 24.24 -8.47
N ALA A 222 5.19 23.63 -7.68
CA ALA A 222 6.63 23.87 -7.80
C ALA A 222 7.17 23.45 -9.16
N ILE A 223 6.71 22.30 -9.68
CA ILE A 223 7.08 21.84 -11.02
C ILE A 223 6.44 22.72 -12.08
N GLU A 224 5.15 23.10 -11.94
CA GLU A 224 4.43 23.92 -12.93
C GLU A 224 5.06 25.31 -13.09
N THR A 225 5.37 25.96 -11.98
CA THR A 225 5.90 27.34 -11.97
C THR A 225 7.42 27.42 -12.07
N GLU A 226 8.12 26.28 -12.09
CA GLU A 226 9.59 26.19 -12.09
C GLU A 226 10.27 26.89 -10.90
N LYS A 227 9.51 27.16 -9.84
CA LYS A 227 10.00 27.82 -8.63
C LYS A 227 10.49 26.80 -7.60
N GLY A 228 11.58 27.12 -6.91
CA GLY A 228 12.14 26.27 -5.86
C GLY A 228 13.17 25.25 -6.32
N GLY A 229 13.48 25.19 -7.64
CA GLY A 229 14.50 24.29 -8.18
C GLY A 229 14.27 22.81 -7.88
N VAL A 230 15.33 22.01 -7.97
CA VAL A 230 15.32 20.56 -7.67
C VAL A 230 15.03 20.22 -6.20
N PRO A 231 15.52 20.97 -5.17
CA PRO A 231 15.35 20.59 -3.78
C PRO A 231 13.89 20.52 -3.32
N LEU A 232 13.04 21.42 -3.77
CA LEU A 232 11.66 21.51 -3.30
C LEU A 232 10.82 20.28 -3.69
N PRO A 233 10.79 19.82 -4.95
CA PRO A 233 10.16 18.55 -5.32
C PRO A 233 10.72 17.35 -4.53
N VAL A 234 12.04 17.28 -4.35
CA VAL A 234 12.70 16.18 -3.63
C VAL A 234 12.24 16.09 -2.17
N VAL A 235 12.20 17.25 -1.47
CA VAL A 235 11.70 17.30 -0.08
C VAL A 235 10.23 16.90 0.00
N CYS A 236 9.39 17.41 -0.91
CA CYS A 236 7.98 17.03 -0.95
C CYS A 236 7.79 15.52 -1.19
N MET A 237 8.56 14.92 -2.10
CA MET A 237 8.54 13.48 -2.36
C MET A 237 8.96 12.65 -1.14
N PHE A 238 9.99 13.11 -0.42
CA PHE A 238 10.45 12.45 0.82
C PHE A 238 9.37 12.50 1.90
N VAL A 239 8.82 13.68 2.20
CA VAL A 239 7.79 13.86 3.24
C VAL A 239 6.52 13.10 2.88
N GLN A 240 6.12 13.11 1.62
CA GLN A 240 4.98 12.34 1.13
C GLN A 240 5.21 10.83 1.28
N GLY A 241 6.38 10.32 0.91
CA GLY A 241 6.73 8.92 1.11
C GLY A 241 6.67 8.52 2.58
N PHE A 242 7.20 9.36 3.47
CA PHE A 242 7.12 9.17 4.92
C PHE A 242 5.67 9.09 5.42
N ALA A 243 4.81 10.01 5.00
CA ALA A 243 3.40 10.04 5.39
C ALA A 243 2.61 8.85 4.83
N GLN A 244 2.93 8.41 3.63
CA GLN A 244 2.28 7.28 2.97
C GLN A 244 2.46 5.96 3.73
N VAL A 245 3.65 5.71 4.28
CA VAL A 245 3.94 4.51 5.07
C VAL A 245 3.25 4.53 6.44
N ILE A 246 2.87 5.69 6.95
CA ILE A 246 2.02 5.79 8.15
C ILE A 246 0.58 5.39 7.82
N ALA A 247 0.03 5.91 6.73
CA ALA A 247 -1.36 5.70 6.36
C ALA A 247 -1.64 4.27 5.85
N PHE A 248 -0.79 3.77 4.98
CA PHE A 248 -1.01 2.57 4.21
C PHE A 248 -1.12 1.27 5.04
N PRO A 249 -0.18 0.94 5.96
CA PRO A 249 -0.30 -0.22 6.82
C PRO A 249 -1.48 -0.10 7.80
N SER A 250 -1.82 1.11 8.24
CA SER A 250 -2.94 1.34 9.16
C SER A 250 -4.26 0.90 8.54
N ILE A 251 -4.51 1.27 7.28
CA ILE A 251 -5.70 0.86 6.53
C ILE A 251 -5.71 -0.66 6.29
N ASN A 252 -4.58 -1.24 5.86
CA ASN A 252 -4.48 -2.67 5.60
C ASN A 252 -4.72 -3.51 6.87
N THR A 253 -4.11 -3.10 7.99
CA THR A 253 -4.26 -3.84 9.25
C THR A 253 -5.67 -3.70 9.82
N TYR A 254 -6.32 -2.53 9.65
CA TYR A 254 -7.72 -2.38 9.99
C TYR A 254 -8.60 -3.38 9.25
N CYS A 255 -8.42 -3.54 7.94
CA CYS A 255 -9.15 -4.54 7.17
C CYS A 255 -8.95 -5.97 7.72
N LEU A 256 -7.74 -6.31 8.16
CA LEU A 256 -7.44 -7.61 8.78
C LEU A 256 -8.11 -7.79 10.15
N ASP A 257 -8.15 -6.74 10.95
CA ASP A 257 -8.74 -6.77 12.29
C ASP A 257 -10.28 -6.91 12.23
N VAL A 258 -10.93 -6.33 11.22
CA VAL A 258 -12.38 -6.42 11.00
C VAL A 258 -12.78 -7.81 10.48
N PHE A 259 -12.04 -8.36 9.53
CA PHE A 259 -12.39 -9.63 8.88
C PHE A 259 -11.57 -10.81 9.42
N LYS A 260 -11.77 -11.14 10.69
CA LYS A 260 -11.10 -12.29 11.34
C LYS A 260 -11.43 -13.60 10.62
N GLY A 261 -10.40 -14.40 10.33
CA GLY A 261 -10.54 -15.71 9.71
C GLY A 261 -10.62 -15.71 8.18
N ARG A 262 -10.60 -14.54 7.51
CA ARG A 262 -10.59 -14.39 6.05
C ARG A 262 -9.49 -13.46 5.55
N SER A 263 -8.38 -13.41 6.27
CA SER A 263 -7.28 -12.46 6.02
C SER A 263 -6.76 -12.49 4.58
N ALA A 264 -6.55 -13.69 4.02
CA ALA A 264 -6.04 -13.83 2.66
C ALA A 264 -7.03 -13.33 1.59
N GLU A 265 -8.34 -13.62 1.76
CA GLU A 265 -9.38 -13.15 0.82
C GLU A 265 -9.51 -11.63 0.84
N VAL A 266 -9.47 -11.02 2.02
CA VAL A 266 -9.57 -9.56 2.20
C VAL A 266 -8.34 -8.84 1.62
N ILE A 267 -7.15 -9.38 1.87
CA ILE A 267 -5.91 -8.83 1.31
C ILE A 267 -5.92 -8.95 -0.21
N ALA A 268 -6.30 -10.12 -0.76
CA ALA A 268 -6.37 -10.32 -2.20
C ALA A 268 -7.33 -9.32 -2.86
N GLY A 269 -8.51 -9.10 -2.25
CA GLY A 269 -9.47 -8.12 -2.71
C GLY A 269 -8.95 -6.69 -2.68
N ASN A 270 -8.30 -6.30 -1.59
CA ASN A 270 -7.69 -4.98 -1.46
C ASN A 270 -6.62 -4.75 -2.53
N TYR A 271 -5.74 -5.74 -2.77
CA TYR A 271 -4.74 -5.65 -3.84
C TYR A 271 -5.37 -5.56 -5.24
N PHE A 272 -6.40 -6.36 -5.52
CA PHE A 272 -7.11 -6.28 -6.81
C PHE A 272 -7.63 -4.87 -7.08
N PHE A 273 -8.35 -4.28 -6.12
CA PHE A 273 -8.91 -2.94 -6.27
C PHE A 273 -7.80 -1.87 -6.42
N ARG A 274 -6.75 -1.97 -5.64
CA ARG A 274 -5.59 -1.08 -5.71
C ARG A 274 -4.89 -1.13 -7.06
N TYR A 275 -4.61 -2.32 -7.59
CA TYR A 275 -3.94 -2.45 -8.88
C TYR A 275 -4.85 -2.04 -10.04
N ALA A 276 -6.16 -2.25 -9.94
CA ALA A 276 -7.11 -1.72 -10.92
C ALA A 276 -7.07 -0.19 -10.97
N ILE A 277 -7.10 0.48 -9.81
CA ILE A 277 -6.98 1.94 -9.73
C ILE A 277 -5.58 2.43 -10.14
N ALA A 278 -4.53 1.69 -9.80
CA ALA A 278 -3.18 2.01 -10.25
C ALA A 278 -3.06 1.97 -11.78
N ALA A 279 -3.65 0.97 -12.42
CA ALA A 279 -3.66 0.85 -13.88
C ALA A 279 -4.38 2.04 -14.54
N VAL A 280 -5.57 2.40 -14.02
CA VAL A 280 -6.30 3.59 -14.48
C VAL A 280 -5.48 4.87 -14.22
N GLY A 281 -4.90 5.01 -13.03
CA GLY A 281 -4.07 6.16 -12.65
C GLY A 281 -2.87 6.32 -13.58
N THR A 282 -2.17 5.25 -13.89
CA THR A 282 -1.02 5.29 -14.80
C THR A 282 -1.44 5.66 -16.23
N ALA A 283 -2.58 5.14 -16.71
CA ALA A 283 -3.08 5.42 -18.04
C ALA A 283 -3.58 6.88 -18.19
N VAL A 284 -4.20 7.42 -17.15
CA VAL A 284 -4.80 8.77 -17.17
C VAL A 284 -3.79 9.86 -16.80
N CYS A 285 -2.76 9.55 -16.01
CA CYS A 285 -1.84 10.53 -15.45
C CYS A 285 -1.17 11.40 -16.55
N LEU A 286 -0.57 10.78 -17.56
CA LEU A 286 0.16 11.52 -18.59
C LEU A 286 -0.75 12.35 -19.48
N PRO A 287 -1.85 11.83 -20.08
CA PRO A 287 -2.79 12.64 -20.84
C PRO A 287 -3.42 13.79 -20.03
N ALA A 288 -3.71 13.55 -18.75
CA ALA A 288 -4.24 14.59 -17.88
C ALA A 288 -3.21 15.70 -17.64
N ILE A 289 -1.94 15.37 -17.38
CA ILE A 289 -0.88 16.36 -17.21
C ILE A 289 -0.67 17.18 -18.49
N GLU A 290 -0.71 16.55 -19.64
CA GLU A 290 -0.58 17.23 -20.94
C GLU A 290 -1.75 18.20 -21.22
N SER A 291 -2.96 17.89 -20.72
CA SER A 291 -4.16 18.70 -20.97
C SER A 291 -4.37 19.83 -19.97
N ILE A 292 -4.14 19.60 -18.68
CA ILE A 292 -4.48 20.55 -17.60
C ILE A 292 -3.25 21.03 -16.81
N GLY A 293 -2.05 20.55 -17.12
CA GLY A 293 -0.81 20.85 -16.39
C GLY A 293 -0.62 20.03 -15.12
N VAL A 294 0.64 20.04 -14.62
CA VAL A 294 1.03 19.27 -13.43
C VAL A 294 0.39 19.84 -12.16
N GLY A 295 0.29 21.15 -12.04
CA GLY A 295 -0.25 21.83 -10.86
C GLY A 295 -1.71 21.50 -10.62
N TRP A 296 -2.55 21.58 -11.64
CA TRP A 296 -3.97 21.25 -11.54
C TRP A 296 -4.21 19.75 -11.34
N PHE A 297 -3.47 18.90 -12.05
CA PHE A 297 -3.55 17.44 -11.83
C PHE A 297 -3.19 17.05 -10.39
N SER A 298 -2.15 17.68 -9.83
CA SER A 298 -1.75 17.47 -8.43
C SER A 298 -2.80 17.98 -7.45
N THR A 299 -3.47 19.09 -7.74
CA THR A 299 -4.56 19.63 -6.92
C THR A 299 -5.77 18.68 -6.90
N ILE A 300 -6.16 18.15 -8.05
CA ILE A 300 -7.25 17.15 -8.14
C ILE A 300 -6.88 15.88 -7.34
N THR A 301 -5.64 15.42 -7.47
CA THR A 301 -5.13 14.29 -6.70
C THR A 301 -5.17 14.55 -5.19
N ALA A 302 -4.77 15.75 -4.76
CA ALA A 302 -4.83 16.16 -3.35
C ALA A 302 -6.26 16.16 -2.81
N LEU A 303 -7.21 16.68 -3.57
CA LEU A 303 -8.64 16.65 -3.22
C LEU A 303 -9.16 15.22 -3.11
N PHE A 304 -8.78 14.33 -4.01
CA PHE A 304 -9.20 12.92 -3.96
C PHE A 304 -8.68 12.23 -2.67
N VAL A 305 -7.42 12.46 -2.28
CA VAL A 305 -6.87 11.93 -1.02
C VAL A 305 -7.55 12.56 0.19
N PHE A 306 -7.78 13.87 0.17
CA PHE A 306 -8.45 14.59 1.25
C PHE A 306 -9.88 14.09 1.48
N PHE A 307 -10.69 13.97 0.43
CA PHE A 307 -12.06 13.42 0.56
C PHE A 307 -12.07 11.98 1.03
N SER A 308 -11.07 11.19 0.62
CA SER A 308 -10.90 9.83 1.15
C SER A 308 -10.58 9.84 2.65
N ALA A 309 -9.76 10.78 3.13
CA ALA A 309 -9.49 10.96 4.55
C ALA A 309 -10.73 11.39 5.33
N VAL A 310 -11.55 12.28 4.78
CA VAL A 310 -12.83 12.69 5.36
C VAL A 310 -13.77 11.48 5.49
N ALA A 311 -13.85 10.64 4.47
CA ALA A 311 -14.65 9.42 4.53
C ALA A 311 -14.18 8.46 5.64
N VAL A 312 -12.86 8.25 5.78
CA VAL A 312 -12.27 7.47 6.88
C VAL A 312 -12.59 8.10 8.25
N TYR A 313 -12.52 9.43 8.37
CA TYR A 313 -12.86 10.14 9.60
C TYR A 313 -14.31 9.91 10.02
N PHE A 314 -15.26 9.97 9.09
CA PHE A 314 -16.67 9.67 9.38
C PHE A 314 -16.85 8.24 9.91
N VAL A 315 -16.18 7.25 9.33
CA VAL A 315 -16.23 5.88 9.84
C VAL A 315 -15.72 5.79 11.28
N VAL A 316 -14.59 6.44 11.57
CA VAL A 316 -14.01 6.47 12.93
C VAL A 316 -14.98 7.11 13.93
N ILE A 317 -15.68 8.19 13.55
CA ILE A 317 -16.67 8.85 14.44
C ILE A 317 -17.89 7.97 14.66
N VAL A 318 -18.46 7.39 13.58
CA VAL A 318 -19.67 6.55 13.69
C VAL A 318 -19.39 5.34 14.60
N ALA A 319 -18.28 4.62 14.35
CA ALA A 319 -17.87 3.50 15.18
C ALA A 319 -17.64 3.90 16.65
N SER A 320 -17.00 5.05 16.89
CA SER A 320 -16.82 5.57 18.25
C SER A 320 -18.14 5.88 18.95
N ARG A 321 -19.14 6.39 18.22
CA ARG A 321 -20.48 6.68 18.77
C ARG A 321 -21.27 5.41 19.08
N GLU A 322 -21.17 4.39 18.23
CA GLU A 322 -21.83 3.10 18.45
C GLU A 322 -21.23 2.38 19.68
N ASP A 323 -19.92 2.39 19.83
CA ASP A 323 -19.24 1.83 21.00
C ASP A 323 -19.65 2.56 22.29
N TYR A 324 -19.78 3.89 22.26
CA TYR A 324 -20.25 4.69 23.38
C TYR A 324 -21.71 4.41 23.75
N LYS A 325 -22.61 4.29 22.77
CA LYS A 325 -24.03 3.96 23.00
C LYS A 325 -24.19 2.55 23.56
N ALA A 326 -23.47 1.56 23.02
CA ALA A 326 -23.56 0.18 23.47
C ALA A 326 -23.08 -0.03 24.92
N HIS A 327 -22.27 0.87 25.48
CA HIS A 327 -21.63 0.70 26.79
C HIS A 327 -21.87 1.86 27.76
N GLY A 328 -22.35 3.02 27.27
CA GLY A 328 -22.75 4.17 28.11
C GLY A 328 -24.10 3.96 28.82
N GLU A 329 -24.91 3.05 28.35
CA GLU A 329 -26.20 2.67 28.98
C GLU A 329 -26.05 1.64 30.13
N ARG A 330 -24.82 1.25 30.46
CA ARG A 330 -24.53 0.25 31.53
C ARG A 330 -23.78 0.83 32.72
N VAL A 331 -23.89 2.14 32.97
CA VAL A 331 -23.40 2.78 34.23
C VAL A 331 -24.55 3.33 35.04
#